data_b3b038b155093b4a9d036fd53ff9b8c5
#
_entry.id   b3b038b155093b4a9d036fd53ff9b8c5
#
_cell.length_a   1.000
_cell.length_b   1.000
_cell.length_c   1.000
_cell.angle_alpha   90.00
_cell.angle_beta   90.00
_cell.angle_gamma   90.00
#
_symmetry.space_group_name_H-M   'P 1'
#
loop_
_entity.id
_entity.type
_entity.pdbx_description
1 polymer ?
#
loop_
_entity_poly.entity_id
_entity_poly.type
_entity_poly.pdbx_seq_one_letter_code
_entity_poly.pdbx_strand_id
1 'polypeptide(L)'
;HVEYTGEIRLVKLLGIQNYKGGVRISMLAGRDAIEDYEKKHAMIQEATHLLSVKPDQVDSGIWKLLDANAALKSKLIAFQRQIGEEKAAAIPEGTKKICFLEPNFQSDELREMCNKAAVKAELVLGLLPIREGLCQYVLISNQADVRELGKALNEEFNGKGGGQPSMVQGTLMADGEEIKAY
;
A
#
# COMPACT_ATOMS: atom_id res chain seq x y z
N HIS A 1 -13.43 -38.45 -33.32
CA HIS A 1 -12.15 -38.74 -34.00
C HIS A 1 -12.20 -38.12 -35.40
N VAL A 2 -11.10 -37.51 -35.83
CA VAL A 2 -10.94 -36.95 -37.17
C VAL A 2 -10.35 -38.03 -38.11
N GLU A 3 -10.70 -38.00 -39.37
CA GLU A 3 -10.14 -38.95 -40.36
C GLU A 3 -8.74 -38.52 -40.83
N TYR A 4 -8.50 -37.20 -40.91
CA TYR A 4 -7.23 -36.63 -41.34
C TYR A 4 -6.66 -35.69 -40.29
N THR A 5 -5.34 -35.74 -40.06
CA THR A 5 -4.63 -34.85 -39.12
C THR A 5 -4.79 -33.36 -39.47
N GLY A 6 -4.98 -33.03 -40.77
CA GLY A 6 -5.25 -31.66 -41.22
C GLY A 6 -6.56 -31.08 -40.67
N GLU A 7 -7.53 -31.89 -40.26
CA GLU A 7 -8.79 -31.43 -39.67
C GLU A 7 -8.60 -30.88 -38.25
N ILE A 8 -7.52 -31.25 -37.56
CA ILE A 8 -7.15 -30.71 -36.25
C ILE A 8 -6.75 -29.24 -36.35
N ARG A 9 -6.29 -28.80 -37.51
CA ARG A 9 -5.83 -27.41 -37.81
C ARG A 9 -4.68 -26.97 -36.94
N LEU A 10 -4.97 -26.30 -35.82
CA LEU A 10 -3.97 -25.70 -34.94
C LEU A 10 -3.82 -26.51 -33.65
N VAL A 11 -2.59 -26.79 -33.25
CA VAL A 11 -2.27 -27.33 -31.93
C VAL A 11 -1.40 -26.30 -31.20
N LYS A 12 -1.81 -25.94 -29.99
CA LYS A 12 -1.11 -24.99 -29.13
C LYS A 12 -0.65 -25.68 -27.85
N LEU A 13 0.66 -25.70 -27.62
CA LEU A 13 1.22 -26.17 -26.36
C LEU A 13 1.07 -25.08 -25.29
N LEU A 14 0.49 -25.45 -24.12
CA LEU A 14 0.29 -24.53 -23.00
C LEU A 14 1.36 -24.69 -21.92
N GLY A 15 1.89 -25.89 -21.71
CA GLY A 15 2.91 -26.14 -20.70
C GLY A 15 3.35 -27.59 -20.63
N ILE A 16 4.46 -27.78 -19.94
CA ILE A 16 5.07 -29.09 -19.69
C ILE A 16 5.34 -29.19 -18.19
N GLN A 17 4.95 -30.32 -17.58
CA GLN A 17 5.17 -30.62 -16.16
C GLN A 17 5.78 -32.01 -16.01
N ASN A 18 6.71 -32.17 -15.07
CA ASN A 18 7.20 -33.50 -14.68
C ASN A 18 6.09 -34.29 -13.99
N TYR A 19 5.90 -35.55 -14.39
CA TYR A 19 4.83 -36.41 -13.85
C TYR A 19 5.24 -37.88 -13.86
N LYS A 20 5.32 -38.51 -12.69
CA LYS A 20 5.52 -39.94 -12.46
C LYS A 20 6.48 -40.63 -13.42
N GLY A 21 7.72 -40.12 -13.55
CA GLY A 21 8.76 -40.72 -14.41
C GLY A 21 8.67 -40.34 -15.90
N GLY A 22 7.79 -39.38 -16.24
CA GLY A 22 7.64 -38.80 -17.57
C GLY A 22 7.24 -37.35 -17.52
N VAL A 23 6.64 -36.84 -18.59
CA VAL A 23 6.17 -35.48 -18.70
C VAL A 23 4.68 -35.45 -19.04
N ARG A 24 3.96 -34.50 -18.43
CA ARG A 24 2.60 -34.16 -18.82
C ARG A 24 2.65 -32.91 -19.67
N ILE A 25 2.13 -33.00 -20.88
CA ILE A 25 1.98 -31.86 -21.79
C ILE A 25 0.54 -31.41 -21.79
N SER A 26 0.29 -30.15 -21.51
CA SER A 26 -1.02 -29.52 -21.66
C SER A 26 -1.08 -28.82 -23.01
N MET A 27 -2.14 -29.06 -23.79
CA MET A 27 -2.30 -28.47 -25.12
C MET A 27 -3.77 -28.17 -25.41
N LEU A 28 -4.00 -27.26 -26.32
CA LEU A 28 -5.27 -27.00 -26.98
C LEU A 28 -5.16 -27.38 -28.44
N ALA A 29 -6.25 -27.83 -29.05
CA ALA A 29 -6.28 -28.19 -30.46
C ALA A 29 -7.55 -27.65 -31.14
N GLY A 30 -7.47 -27.43 -32.43
CA GLY A 30 -8.59 -27.00 -33.25
C GLY A 30 -9.18 -25.65 -32.81
N ARG A 31 -10.48 -25.62 -32.62
CA ARG A 31 -11.24 -24.42 -32.26
C ARG A 31 -10.76 -23.82 -30.93
N ASP A 32 -10.54 -24.63 -29.91
CA ASP A 32 -10.12 -24.15 -28.60
C ASP A 32 -8.77 -23.41 -28.67
N ALA A 33 -7.85 -23.88 -29.52
CA ALA A 33 -6.57 -23.19 -29.74
C ALA A 33 -6.74 -21.85 -30.44
N ILE A 34 -7.66 -21.73 -31.39
CA ILE A 34 -7.98 -20.47 -32.08
C ILE A 34 -8.62 -19.49 -31.10
N GLU A 35 -9.63 -19.91 -30.36
CA GLU A 35 -10.30 -19.07 -29.34
C GLU A 35 -9.32 -18.54 -28.29
N ASP A 36 -8.37 -19.37 -27.84
CA ASP A 36 -7.34 -18.94 -26.90
C ASP A 36 -6.40 -17.87 -27.51
N TYR A 37 -6.05 -17.97 -28.79
CA TYR A 37 -5.30 -16.94 -29.49
C TYR A 37 -6.10 -15.64 -29.65
N GLU A 38 -7.37 -15.71 -30.01
CA GLU A 38 -8.24 -14.55 -30.15
C GLU A 38 -8.40 -13.81 -28.80
N LYS A 39 -8.63 -14.55 -27.70
CA LYS A 39 -8.69 -13.98 -26.36
C LYS A 39 -7.40 -13.26 -25.98
N LYS A 40 -6.25 -13.90 -26.19
CA LYS A 40 -4.94 -13.30 -25.90
C LYS A 40 -4.64 -12.10 -26.79
N HIS A 41 -5.04 -12.15 -28.06
CA HIS A 41 -4.91 -10.99 -28.95
C HIS A 41 -5.74 -9.82 -28.45
N ALA A 42 -7.00 -10.04 -28.06
CA ALA A 42 -7.85 -9.00 -27.50
C ALA A 42 -7.26 -8.38 -26.23
N MET A 43 -6.71 -9.20 -25.31
CA MET A 43 -6.03 -8.71 -24.10
C MET A 43 -4.82 -7.84 -24.44
N ILE A 44 -4.01 -8.22 -25.43
CA ILE A 44 -2.86 -7.41 -25.87
C ILE A 44 -3.34 -6.10 -26.51
N GLN A 45 -4.38 -6.12 -27.32
CA GLN A 45 -4.97 -4.90 -27.93
C GLN A 45 -5.47 -3.95 -26.84
N GLU A 46 -6.15 -4.44 -25.81
CA GLU A 46 -6.57 -3.63 -24.67
C GLU A 46 -5.38 -3.03 -23.93
N ALA A 47 -4.34 -3.82 -23.64
CA ALA A 47 -3.12 -3.33 -23.00
C ALA A 47 -2.42 -2.24 -23.83
N THR A 48 -2.32 -2.41 -25.15
CA THR A 48 -1.75 -1.38 -26.05
C THR A 48 -2.56 -0.08 -26.04
N HIS A 49 -3.87 -0.20 -25.99
CA HIS A 49 -4.75 0.97 -25.91
C HIS A 49 -4.59 1.70 -24.58
N LEU A 50 -4.62 0.97 -23.44
CA LEU A 50 -4.45 1.55 -22.10
C LEU A 50 -3.08 2.23 -21.93
N LEU A 51 -2.03 1.62 -22.44
CA LEU A 51 -0.67 2.14 -22.33
C LEU A 51 -0.29 3.13 -23.45
N SER A 52 -1.14 3.28 -24.47
CA SER A 52 -0.86 4.11 -25.67
C SER A 52 0.47 3.74 -26.34
N VAL A 53 0.74 2.45 -26.48
CA VAL A 53 1.97 1.90 -27.08
C VAL A 53 1.65 0.93 -28.21
N LYS A 54 2.65 0.48 -28.97
CA LYS A 54 2.48 -0.60 -29.96
C LYS A 54 2.46 -1.97 -29.28
N PRO A 55 1.91 -3.04 -29.91
CA PRO A 55 1.86 -4.39 -29.33
C PRO A 55 3.20 -4.95 -28.89
N ASP A 56 4.27 -4.65 -29.61
CA ASP A 56 5.65 -5.05 -29.32
C ASP A 56 6.33 -4.21 -28.21
N GLN A 57 5.64 -3.20 -27.69
CA GLN A 57 6.12 -2.27 -26.68
C GLN A 57 5.31 -2.31 -25.36
N VAL A 58 4.41 -3.28 -25.21
CA VAL A 58 3.54 -3.39 -24.01
C VAL A 58 4.40 -3.58 -22.75
N ASP A 59 5.38 -4.43 -22.78
CA ASP A 59 6.31 -4.66 -21.67
C ASP A 59 7.08 -3.41 -21.27
N SER A 60 7.63 -2.69 -22.25
CA SER A 60 8.34 -1.42 -22.00
C SER A 60 7.40 -0.32 -21.49
N GLY A 61 6.14 -0.32 -21.93
CA GLY A 61 5.09 0.56 -21.42
C GLY A 61 4.78 0.29 -19.95
N ILE A 62 4.69 -0.98 -19.56
CA ILE A 62 4.49 -1.40 -18.17
C ILE A 62 5.67 -0.95 -17.30
N TRP A 63 6.90 -1.20 -17.75
CA TRP A 63 8.10 -0.77 -17.00
C TRP A 63 8.13 0.74 -16.79
N LYS A 64 7.86 1.54 -17.83
CA LYS A 64 7.78 3.00 -17.70
C LYS A 64 6.73 3.44 -16.68
N LEU A 65 5.56 2.79 -16.66
CA LEU A 65 4.51 3.08 -15.69
C LEU A 65 4.93 2.73 -14.26
N LEU A 66 5.60 1.59 -14.08
CA LEU A 66 6.12 1.17 -12.77
C LEU A 66 7.20 2.13 -12.26
N ASP A 67 8.14 2.54 -13.12
CA ASP A 67 9.21 3.49 -12.78
C ASP A 67 8.62 4.87 -12.44
N ALA A 68 7.67 5.36 -13.24
CA ALA A 68 6.99 6.62 -12.98
C ALA A 68 6.22 6.58 -11.64
N ASN A 69 5.54 5.47 -11.34
CA ASN A 69 4.84 5.28 -10.06
C ASN A 69 5.82 5.27 -8.88
N ALA A 70 6.96 4.55 -9.01
CA ALA A 70 7.99 4.53 -7.98
C ALA A 70 8.59 5.93 -7.74
N ALA A 71 8.87 6.68 -8.80
CA ALA A 71 9.37 8.05 -8.72
C ALA A 71 8.36 8.99 -8.04
N LEU A 72 7.07 8.88 -8.38
CA LEU A 72 6.01 9.67 -7.74
C LEU A 72 5.87 9.34 -6.26
N LYS A 73 5.92 8.07 -5.88
CA LYS A 73 5.90 7.64 -4.48
C LYS A 73 7.10 8.21 -3.70
N SER A 74 8.30 8.15 -4.29
CA SER A 74 9.50 8.70 -3.64
C SER A 74 9.40 10.22 -3.45
N LYS A 75 8.87 10.95 -4.43
CA LYS A 75 8.63 12.40 -4.30
C LYS A 75 7.59 12.70 -3.22
N LEU A 76 6.50 11.93 -3.17
CA LEU A 76 5.48 12.09 -2.13
C LEU A 76 6.08 11.92 -0.74
N ILE A 77 6.84 10.85 -0.51
CA ILE A 77 7.54 10.60 0.75
C ILE A 77 8.48 11.78 1.11
N ALA A 78 9.26 12.27 0.14
CA ALA A 78 10.16 13.40 0.37
C ALA A 78 9.39 14.67 0.80
N PHE A 79 8.28 14.99 0.16
CA PHE A 79 7.43 16.12 0.55
C PHE A 79 6.80 15.94 1.92
N GLN A 80 6.30 14.73 2.24
CA GLN A 80 5.74 14.45 3.55
C GLN A 80 6.79 14.61 4.66
N ARG A 81 8.03 14.15 4.44
CA ARG A 81 9.13 14.32 5.37
C ARG A 81 9.49 15.79 5.56
N GLN A 82 9.58 16.57 4.49
CA GLN A 82 9.84 17.98 4.58
C GLN A 82 8.75 18.69 5.40
N ILE A 83 7.48 18.46 5.09
CA ILE A 83 6.35 19.04 5.85
C ILE A 83 6.41 18.60 7.32
N GLY A 84 6.70 17.33 7.58
CA GLY A 84 6.83 16.79 8.94
C GLY A 84 7.98 17.46 9.72
N GLU A 85 9.12 17.71 9.07
CA GLU A 85 10.25 18.44 9.68
C GLU A 85 9.89 19.88 10.00
N GLU A 86 9.26 20.59 9.08
CA GLU A 86 8.81 21.98 9.29
C GLU A 86 7.80 22.06 10.44
N LYS A 87 6.82 21.15 10.50
CA LYS A 87 5.84 21.09 11.60
C LYS A 87 6.50 20.76 12.94
N ALA A 88 7.41 19.79 12.99
CA ALA A 88 8.14 19.45 14.21
C ALA A 88 9.08 20.60 14.65
N ALA A 89 9.72 21.29 13.70
CA ALA A 89 10.59 22.44 13.98
C ALA A 89 9.83 23.63 14.57
N ALA A 90 8.59 23.85 14.12
CA ALA A 90 7.73 24.94 14.59
C ALA A 90 7.21 24.77 16.02
N ILE A 91 7.36 23.60 16.64
CA ILE A 91 6.92 23.33 18.02
C ILE A 91 7.81 24.11 19.00
N PRO A 92 7.24 24.89 19.94
CA PRO A 92 7.99 25.53 21.00
C PRO A 92 8.59 24.48 21.96
N GLU A 93 9.78 24.75 22.48
CA GLU A 93 10.40 23.92 23.52
C GLU A 93 9.51 23.89 24.78
N GLY A 94 9.39 22.70 25.39
CA GLY A 94 8.58 22.52 26.60
C GLY A 94 7.07 22.46 26.35
N THR A 95 6.64 22.21 25.12
CA THR A 95 5.24 21.94 24.81
C THR A 95 4.76 20.69 25.56
N LYS A 96 3.69 20.81 26.35
CA LYS A 96 3.20 19.67 27.17
C LYS A 96 2.54 18.58 26.32
N LYS A 97 1.63 18.98 25.45
CA LYS A 97 0.88 18.06 24.58
C LYS A 97 0.74 18.66 23.18
N ILE A 98 0.83 17.83 22.17
CA ILE A 98 0.53 18.22 20.79
C ILE A 98 -0.15 17.07 20.07
N CYS A 99 -1.14 17.41 19.23
CA CYS A 99 -1.84 16.46 18.37
C CYS A 99 -1.70 16.90 16.91
N PHE A 100 -1.25 15.99 16.07
CA PHE A 100 -1.21 16.14 14.62
C PHE A 100 -2.31 15.31 13.98
N LEU A 101 -3.05 15.90 13.05
CA LEU A 101 -4.02 15.20 12.20
C LEU A 101 -3.58 15.34 10.75
N GLU A 102 -3.07 14.25 10.17
CA GLU A 102 -2.34 14.26 8.90
C GLU A 102 -2.94 13.29 7.89
N PRO A 103 -4.04 13.63 7.22
CA PRO A 103 -4.74 12.71 6.31
C PRO A 103 -3.94 12.35 5.07
N ASN A 104 -2.91 13.12 4.74
CA ASN A 104 -2.11 12.95 3.53
C ASN A 104 -0.72 12.33 3.79
N PHE A 105 -0.47 11.84 5.02
CA PHE A 105 0.78 11.18 5.35
C PHE A 105 0.66 9.66 5.17
N GLN A 106 1.81 8.99 5.11
CA GLN A 106 1.88 7.56 5.32
C GLN A 106 2.27 7.28 6.78
N SER A 107 2.03 6.05 7.23
CA SER A 107 2.25 5.68 8.64
C SER A 107 3.68 5.91 9.11
N ASP A 108 4.67 5.62 8.26
CA ASP A 108 6.09 5.78 8.61
C ASP A 108 6.49 7.26 8.70
N GLU A 109 6.01 8.10 7.79
CA GLU A 109 6.27 9.55 7.79
C GLU A 109 5.59 10.24 8.97
N LEU A 110 4.36 9.83 9.32
CA LEU A 110 3.69 10.31 10.53
C LEU A 110 4.50 9.96 11.79
N ARG A 111 4.95 8.71 11.88
CA ARG A 111 5.77 8.26 13.01
C ARG A 111 7.10 9.01 13.11
N GLU A 112 7.77 9.24 11.98
CA GLU A 112 9.02 10.00 11.93
C GLU A 112 8.82 11.45 12.39
N MET A 113 7.76 12.12 11.93
CA MET A 113 7.38 13.46 12.36
C MET A 113 7.09 13.51 13.86
N CYS A 114 6.30 12.56 14.38
CA CYS A 114 5.97 12.49 15.81
C CYS A 114 7.22 12.23 16.68
N ASN A 115 8.16 11.39 16.22
CA ASN A 115 9.44 11.19 16.92
C ASN A 115 10.27 12.49 17.00
N LYS A 116 10.32 13.27 15.90
CA LYS A 116 11.01 14.58 15.90
C LYS A 116 10.31 15.59 16.82
N ALA A 117 8.97 15.57 16.83
CA ALA A 117 8.16 16.42 17.71
C ALA A 117 8.36 16.08 19.20
N ALA A 118 8.53 14.81 19.55
CA ALA A 118 8.73 14.35 20.93
C ALA A 118 10.07 14.78 21.55
N VAL A 119 10.96 15.37 20.78
CA VAL A 119 12.18 16.02 21.32
C VAL A 119 11.82 17.32 22.04
N LYS A 120 10.79 18.03 21.58
CA LYS A 120 10.35 19.34 22.08
C LYS A 120 9.08 19.30 22.92
N ALA A 121 8.24 18.27 22.71
CA ALA A 121 6.98 18.10 23.42
C ALA A 121 7.02 16.88 24.36
N GLU A 122 6.37 16.97 25.51
CA GLU A 122 6.30 15.88 26.50
C GLU A 122 5.44 14.73 26.01
N LEU A 123 4.33 15.01 25.29
CA LEU A 123 3.41 14.04 24.74
C LEU A 123 2.99 14.44 23.33
N VAL A 124 3.14 13.51 22.39
CA VAL A 124 2.77 13.70 20.99
C VAL A 124 1.79 12.62 20.56
N LEU A 125 0.64 13.04 20.03
CA LEU A 125 -0.33 12.20 19.36
C LEU A 125 -0.33 12.50 17.86
N GLY A 126 -0.05 11.52 17.04
CA GLY A 126 -0.20 11.59 15.59
C GLY A 126 -1.42 10.78 15.16
N LEU A 127 -2.27 11.37 14.33
CA LEU A 127 -3.49 10.77 13.81
C LEU A 127 -3.45 10.75 12.29
N LEU A 128 -3.73 9.59 11.70
CA LEU A 128 -3.81 9.35 10.27
C LEU A 128 -5.20 8.76 9.95
N PRO A 129 -6.15 9.54 9.44
CA PRO A 129 -7.41 9.04 8.94
C PRO A 129 -7.18 8.07 7.76
N ILE A 130 -7.69 6.83 7.87
CA ILE A 130 -7.60 5.83 6.80
C ILE A 130 -8.87 5.86 5.94
N ARG A 131 -10.01 5.97 6.61
CA ARG A 131 -11.35 6.10 6.03
C ARG A 131 -12.29 6.67 7.10
N GLU A 132 -13.50 7.02 6.71
CA GLU A 132 -14.55 7.44 7.64
C GLU A 132 -14.71 6.45 8.79
N GLY A 133 -14.69 6.93 10.03
CA GLY A 133 -14.78 6.13 11.26
C GLY A 133 -13.58 5.22 11.54
N LEU A 134 -12.43 5.40 10.86
CA LEU A 134 -11.21 4.61 11.12
C LEU A 134 -9.97 5.48 11.03
N CYS A 135 -9.26 5.61 12.13
CA CYS A 135 -8.05 6.39 12.24
C CYS A 135 -6.89 5.53 12.77
N GLN A 136 -5.74 5.61 12.15
CA GLN A 136 -4.50 5.08 12.72
C GLN A 136 -3.91 6.14 13.65
N TYR A 137 -3.32 5.71 14.77
CA TYR A 137 -2.66 6.60 15.70
C TYR A 137 -1.25 6.17 16.05
N VAL A 138 -0.45 7.14 16.42
CA VAL A 138 0.84 6.94 17.07
C VAL A 138 0.93 7.90 18.27
N LEU A 139 1.24 7.37 19.44
CA LEU A 139 1.38 8.10 20.70
C LEU A 139 2.81 7.96 21.19
N ILE A 140 3.50 9.08 21.40
CA ILE A 140 4.92 9.10 21.76
C ILE A 140 5.16 10.03 22.95
N SER A 141 5.99 9.59 23.88
CA SER A 141 6.62 10.40 24.92
C SER A 141 8.04 9.91 25.22
N ASN A 142 8.96 10.83 25.33
CA ASN A 142 10.32 10.53 25.79
C ASN A 142 10.49 10.66 27.32
N GLN A 143 9.42 11.09 28.04
CA GLN A 143 9.47 11.40 29.46
C GLN A 143 8.55 10.51 30.30
N ALA A 144 7.48 9.93 29.69
CA ALA A 144 6.48 9.15 30.38
C ALA A 144 6.17 7.83 29.68
N ASP A 145 5.66 6.85 30.42
CA ASP A 145 5.12 5.61 29.86
C ASP A 145 3.73 5.86 29.27
N VAL A 146 3.62 5.71 27.95
CA VAL A 146 2.37 5.98 27.21
C VAL A 146 1.45 4.77 27.07
N ARG A 147 1.81 3.60 27.63
CA ARG A 147 1.01 2.37 27.44
C ARG A 147 -0.37 2.46 28.09
N GLU A 148 -0.49 3.04 29.30
CA GLU A 148 -1.78 3.20 29.95
C GLU A 148 -2.69 4.19 29.19
N LEU A 149 -2.11 5.29 28.69
CA LEU A 149 -2.85 6.23 27.85
C LEU A 149 -3.28 5.59 26.50
N GLY A 150 -2.42 4.78 25.91
CA GLY A 150 -2.76 4.00 24.71
C GLY A 150 -3.89 2.99 24.95
N LYS A 151 -3.95 2.35 26.13
CA LYS A 151 -5.08 1.49 26.54
C LYS A 151 -6.37 2.30 26.69
N ALA A 152 -6.32 3.43 27.37
CA ALA A 152 -7.48 4.29 27.54
C ALA A 152 -8.05 4.76 26.18
N LEU A 153 -7.20 5.17 25.24
CA LEU A 153 -7.61 5.50 23.87
C LEU A 153 -8.26 4.31 23.15
N ASN A 154 -7.69 3.11 23.28
CA ASN A 154 -8.26 1.90 22.66
C ASN A 154 -9.62 1.53 23.28
N GLU A 155 -9.81 1.70 24.59
CA GLU A 155 -11.08 1.44 25.28
C GLU A 155 -12.15 2.45 24.86
N GLU A 156 -11.82 3.75 24.86
CA GLU A 156 -12.77 4.82 24.51
C GLU A 156 -13.25 4.74 23.05
N PHE A 157 -12.31 4.53 22.12
CA PHE A 157 -12.60 4.54 20.68
C PHE A 157 -12.66 3.13 20.06
N ASN A 158 -12.91 2.10 20.88
CA ASN A 158 -13.02 0.70 20.44
C ASN A 158 -11.86 0.28 19.50
N GLY A 159 -10.65 0.72 19.87
CA GLY A 159 -9.45 0.56 19.08
C GLY A 159 -8.65 -0.69 19.40
N LYS A 160 -7.58 -0.87 18.65
CA LYS A 160 -6.58 -1.93 18.87
C LYS A 160 -5.20 -1.35 18.64
N GLY A 161 -4.32 -1.53 19.62
CA GLY A 161 -2.95 -1.03 19.52
C GLY A 161 -2.12 -1.50 20.69
N GLY A 162 -0.83 -1.20 20.61
CA GLY A 162 0.14 -1.52 21.64
C GLY A 162 1.54 -1.05 21.26
N GLY A 163 2.49 -1.27 22.11
CA GLY A 163 3.87 -0.84 21.87
C GLY A 163 4.75 -0.90 23.10
N GLN A 164 5.76 -0.06 23.08
CA GLN A 164 6.74 0.10 24.16
C GLN A 164 6.38 1.29 25.06
N PRO A 165 7.01 1.43 26.24
CA PRO A 165 6.73 2.55 27.14
C PRO A 165 6.82 3.93 26.51
N SER A 166 7.77 4.13 25.59
CA SER A 166 7.96 5.42 24.89
C SER A 166 7.03 5.62 23.67
N MET A 167 6.44 4.55 23.13
CA MET A 167 5.63 4.64 21.90
C MET A 167 4.58 3.54 21.83
N VAL A 168 3.34 3.94 21.62
CA VAL A 168 2.20 3.06 21.32
C VAL A 168 1.61 3.46 19.98
N GLN A 169 1.22 2.49 19.18
CA GLN A 169 0.55 2.72 17.90
C GLN A 169 -0.59 1.72 17.68
N GLY A 170 -1.54 2.09 16.86
CA GLY A 170 -2.69 1.23 16.58
C GLY A 170 -3.72 1.89 15.69
N THR A 171 -4.96 1.40 15.79
CA THR A 171 -6.11 1.92 15.07
C THR A 171 -7.25 2.19 16.04
N LEU A 172 -8.00 3.25 15.81
CA LEU A 172 -9.16 3.68 16.58
C LEU A 172 -10.39 3.71 15.65
N MET A 173 -11.54 3.33 16.17
CA MET A 173 -12.81 3.30 15.45
C MET A 173 -13.56 4.62 15.64
N ALA A 174 -12.94 5.72 15.20
CA ALA A 174 -13.47 7.08 15.29
C ALA A 174 -12.81 7.97 14.23
N ASP A 175 -13.38 9.13 13.97
CA ASP A 175 -12.80 10.13 13.10
C ASP A 175 -11.67 10.92 13.80
N GLY A 176 -10.67 11.34 13.02
CA GLY A 176 -9.50 12.00 13.58
C GLY A 176 -9.81 13.29 14.34
N GLU A 177 -10.83 14.06 13.94
CA GLU A 177 -11.26 15.28 14.65
C GLU A 177 -11.93 14.95 15.99
N GLU A 178 -12.69 13.86 16.07
CA GLU A 178 -13.30 13.38 17.32
C GLU A 178 -12.22 12.97 18.33
N ILE A 179 -11.23 12.18 17.88
CA ILE A 179 -10.11 11.77 18.73
C ILE A 179 -9.29 12.97 19.21
N LYS A 180 -9.09 13.96 18.35
CA LYS A 180 -8.34 15.17 18.68
C LYS A 180 -9.04 16.07 19.69
N ALA A 181 -10.37 16.01 19.74
CA ALA A 181 -11.18 16.80 20.68
C ALA A 181 -11.25 16.18 22.10
N TYR A 182 -10.97 14.89 22.21
CA TYR A 182 -10.86 14.14 23.47
C TYR A 182 -9.57 14.46 24.21
#